data_81c96b9589bb72c2f9efda100c40a8fc
#
_entry.id   81c96b9589bb72c2f9efda100c40a8fc
#
_cell.length_a   1.000
_cell.length_b   1.000
_cell.length_c   1.000
_cell.angle_alpha   90.00
_cell.angle_beta   90.00
_cell.angle_gamma   90.00
#
_symmetry.space_group_name_H-M   'P 1'
#
loop_
_entity.id
_entity.type
_entity.pdbx_description
1 polymer ?
#
loop_
_entity_poly.entity_id
_entity_poly.type
_entity_poly.pdbx_seq_one_letter_code
_entity_poly.pdbx_strand_id
1 'polypeptide(L)'
;MDGKVKALFGFTPALPPFEGLTVEDQAALIASWGANAVFGGYQDAAFVAAAHAAGLKVYAEFGCFFGGEELWRRLPASRPITASGETLEPEGGYYGANPSLPELRQERLAALEQLARDHPVDGVWLDFIRWPGRWESPHPRLARTSFDPATVARFSADTGIALPPGDVPTVARDVLGRYAEEWVEWRCEQITSWVAAAKAALGRLQPGALLGLFGVPWRLNDYDGAILRIMGQDYRTLGRLVDVFSPMVYHRMCGQPPSWIHDVTAEVHRMSDRPVGPIIQSVDEPDVLSADEYGQALDVALDSPSSAGVIV
;
A
#
# COMPACT_ATOMS: atom_id res chain seq x y z
N MET A 1 -22.96 1.86 -2.81
CA MET A 1 -22.85 1.58 -1.36
C MET A 1 -23.62 2.69 -0.67
N ASP A 2 -24.72 2.36 -0.01
CA ASP A 2 -25.49 3.34 0.76
C ASP A 2 -24.78 3.56 2.10
N GLY A 3 -23.97 4.60 2.19
CA GLY A 3 -23.23 5.01 3.38
C GLY A 3 -21.71 4.90 3.24
N LYS A 4 -21.00 5.70 4.06
CA LYS A 4 -19.52 5.69 4.12
C LYS A 4 -19.02 4.45 4.84
N VAL A 5 -17.90 3.88 4.35
CA VAL A 5 -17.21 2.76 5.01
C VAL A 5 -16.47 3.29 6.24
N LYS A 6 -16.65 2.63 7.38
CA LYS A 6 -15.91 2.87 8.62
C LYS A 6 -15.25 1.56 9.00
N ALA A 7 -13.97 1.43 8.75
CA ALA A 7 -13.25 0.18 8.93
C ALA A 7 -12.29 0.24 10.12
N LEU A 8 -12.30 -0.80 10.93
CA LEU A 8 -11.27 -1.05 11.95
C LEU A 8 -10.09 -1.77 11.27
N PHE A 9 -8.88 -1.23 11.41
CA PHE A 9 -7.65 -1.86 10.94
C PHE A 9 -6.90 -2.55 12.09
N GLY A 10 -6.20 -3.64 11.77
CA GLY A 10 -5.34 -4.33 12.73
C GLY A 10 -6.08 -5.16 13.78
N PHE A 11 -7.29 -5.65 13.48
CA PHE A 11 -8.01 -6.53 14.38
C PHE A 11 -7.20 -7.76 14.76
N THR A 12 -6.95 -7.94 16.06
CA THR A 12 -6.18 -9.04 16.63
C THR A 12 -6.96 -9.63 17.80
N PRO A 13 -7.60 -10.81 17.63
CA PRO A 13 -8.52 -11.39 18.62
C PRO A 13 -7.86 -11.74 19.96
N ALA A 14 -6.53 -11.95 19.96
CA ALA A 14 -5.78 -12.31 21.16
C ALA A 14 -5.30 -11.09 22.00
N LEU A 15 -5.63 -9.86 21.59
CA LEU A 15 -5.24 -8.63 22.29
C LEU A 15 -6.45 -7.90 22.86
N PRO A 16 -6.30 -7.14 23.96
CA PRO A 16 -7.34 -6.25 24.44
C PRO A 16 -7.79 -5.26 23.35
N PRO A 17 -9.08 -4.95 23.28
CA PRO A 17 -10.17 -5.36 24.18
C PRO A 17 -10.87 -6.67 23.78
N PHE A 18 -10.34 -7.42 22.81
CA PHE A 18 -10.97 -8.62 22.24
C PHE A 18 -10.60 -9.91 22.96
N GLU A 19 -9.51 -9.91 23.72
CA GLU A 19 -9.03 -11.08 24.45
C GLU A 19 -10.11 -11.69 25.34
N GLY A 20 -10.33 -13.00 25.20
CA GLY A 20 -11.31 -13.76 26.00
C GLY A 20 -12.77 -13.60 25.58
N LEU A 21 -13.08 -12.79 24.57
CA LEU A 21 -14.42 -12.69 23.99
C LEU A 21 -14.69 -13.82 23.01
N THR A 22 -15.97 -14.22 22.87
CA THR A 22 -16.39 -15.08 21.76
C THR A 22 -16.30 -14.33 20.43
N VAL A 23 -16.27 -15.03 19.29
CA VAL A 23 -16.20 -14.36 17.98
C VAL A 23 -17.44 -13.48 17.71
N GLU A 24 -18.59 -13.87 18.24
CA GLU A 24 -19.83 -13.08 18.19
C GLU A 24 -19.70 -11.79 18.99
N ASP A 25 -19.16 -11.87 20.22
CA ASP A 25 -18.95 -10.70 21.08
C ASP A 25 -17.88 -9.77 20.49
N GLN A 26 -16.82 -10.31 19.88
CA GLN A 26 -15.80 -9.53 19.16
C GLN A 26 -16.42 -8.76 18.01
N ALA A 27 -17.21 -9.42 17.15
CA ALA A 27 -17.88 -8.78 16.02
C ALA A 27 -18.91 -7.74 16.49
N ALA A 28 -19.69 -8.05 17.52
CA ALA A 28 -20.65 -7.11 18.11
C ALA A 28 -19.97 -5.89 18.72
N LEU A 29 -18.81 -6.06 19.37
CA LEU A 29 -18.03 -4.97 19.93
C LEU A 29 -17.54 -4.02 18.83
N ILE A 30 -16.96 -4.56 17.74
CA ILE A 30 -16.52 -3.77 16.58
C ILE A 30 -17.70 -2.98 15.98
N ALA A 31 -18.84 -3.64 15.77
CA ALA A 31 -20.05 -3.00 15.24
C ALA A 31 -20.58 -1.90 16.20
N SER A 32 -20.47 -2.09 17.51
CA SER A 32 -20.91 -1.11 18.52
C SER A 32 -20.15 0.22 18.47
N TRP A 33 -18.91 0.21 17.94
CA TRP A 33 -18.13 1.43 17.70
C TRP A 33 -18.55 2.17 16.42
N GLY A 34 -19.56 1.65 15.70
CA GLY A 34 -20.08 2.22 14.47
C GLY A 34 -19.26 1.83 13.24
N ALA A 35 -18.37 0.85 13.36
CA ALA A 35 -17.69 0.25 12.22
C ALA A 35 -18.67 -0.61 11.41
N ASN A 36 -18.45 -0.68 10.10
CA ASN A 36 -19.15 -1.56 9.16
C ASN A 36 -18.20 -2.42 8.33
N ALA A 37 -16.89 -2.36 8.66
CA ALA A 37 -15.87 -3.23 8.09
C ALA A 37 -14.72 -3.44 9.08
N VAL A 38 -13.95 -4.51 8.87
CA VAL A 38 -12.78 -4.86 9.68
C VAL A 38 -11.68 -5.44 8.77
N PHE A 39 -10.44 -5.03 9.04
CA PHE A 39 -9.24 -5.64 8.46
C PHE A 39 -8.65 -6.62 9.47
N GLY A 40 -8.59 -7.90 9.11
CA GLY A 40 -8.11 -8.99 9.96
C GLY A 40 -9.20 -10.01 10.29
N GLY A 41 -8.82 -11.05 11.04
CA GLY A 41 -9.74 -12.12 11.45
C GLY A 41 -10.20 -13.06 10.32
N TYR A 42 -9.86 -12.79 9.08
CA TYR A 42 -10.33 -13.57 7.91
C TYR A 42 -9.85 -15.03 7.90
N GLN A 43 -8.81 -15.36 8.67
CA GLN A 43 -8.32 -16.74 8.81
C GLN A 43 -9.25 -17.63 9.64
N ASP A 44 -10.14 -17.03 10.43
CA ASP A 44 -11.13 -17.73 11.24
C ASP A 44 -12.52 -17.64 10.59
N ALA A 45 -12.98 -18.75 10.02
CA ALA A 45 -14.28 -18.81 9.35
C ALA A 45 -15.45 -18.53 10.32
N ALA A 46 -15.30 -18.85 11.62
CA ALA A 46 -16.33 -18.55 12.61
C ALA A 46 -16.42 -17.03 12.85
N PHE A 47 -15.28 -16.35 12.96
CA PHE A 47 -15.27 -14.90 13.05
C PHE A 47 -15.86 -14.23 11.79
N VAL A 48 -15.51 -14.70 10.60
CA VAL A 48 -16.07 -14.17 9.34
C VAL A 48 -17.60 -14.28 9.33
N ALA A 49 -18.15 -15.43 9.75
CA ALA A 49 -19.60 -15.62 9.84
C ALA A 49 -20.25 -14.69 10.88
N ALA A 50 -19.63 -14.54 12.06
CA ALA A 50 -20.10 -13.64 13.10
C ALA A 50 -20.03 -12.15 12.65
N ALA A 51 -18.95 -11.76 11.99
CA ALA A 51 -18.78 -10.41 11.44
C ALA A 51 -19.87 -10.09 10.40
N HIS A 52 -20.13 -11.00 9.47
CA HIS A 52 -21.21 -10.83 8.48
C HIS A 52 -22.60 -10.76 9.16
N ALA A 53 -22.84 -11.58 10.19
CA ALA A 53 -24.09 -11.52 10.97
C ALA A 53 -24.25 -10.18 11.71
N ALA A 54 -23.14 -9.56 12.14
CA ALA A 54 -23.11 -8.24 12.76
C ALA A 54 -23.13 -7.08 11.74
N GLY A 55 -23.21 -7.38 10.43
CA GLY A 55 -23.23 -6.38 9.35
C GLY A 55 -21.86 -5.83 8.95
N LEU A 56 -20.77 -6.46 9.40
CA LEU A 56 -19.40 -6.08 9.07
C LEU A 56 -18.94 -6.75 7.77
N LYS A 57 -18.19 -6.00 6.96
CA LYS A 57 -17.37 -6.55 5.88
C LYS A 57 -16.01 -6.97 6.42
N VAL A 58 -15.46 -8.06 5.90
CA VAL A 58 -14.15 -8.57 6.32
C VAL A 58 -13.14 -8.43 5.18
N TYR A 59 -12.08 -7.67 5.43
CA TYR A 59 -11.03 -7.40 4.47
C TYR A 59 -9.69 -8.00 4.90
N ALA A 60 -8.90 -8.41 3.91
CA ALA A 60 -7.53 -8.85 4.10
C ALA A 60 -6.56 -7.76 3.63
N GLU A 61 -5.52 -7.51 4.41
CA GLU A 61 -4.32 -6.82 3.95
C GLU A 61 -3.37 -7.84 3.30
N PHE A 62 -2.74 -7.44 2.21
CA PHE A 62 -1.75 -8.26 1.52
C PHE A 62 -0.47 -7.46 1.23
N GLY A 63 0.62 -7.83 1.90
CA GLY A 63 1.94 -7.23 1.71
C GLY A 63 2.60 -7.69 0.41
N CYS A 64 2.81 -6.77 -0.54
CA CYS A 64 3.33 -7.08 -1.88
C CYS A 64 4.85 -7.13 -1.93
N PHE A 65 5.53 -5.99 -2.01
CA PHE A 65 6.98 -5.90 -2.21
C PHE A 65 7.71 -5.51 -0.93
N PHE A 66 7.47 -6.29 0.09
CA PHE A 66 8.03 -6.20 1.41
C PHE A 66 8.47 -7.59 1.88
N GLY A 67 9.51 -7.62 2.70
CA GLY A 67 9.97 -8.84 3.34
C GLY A 67 10.83 -8.48 4.56
N GLY A 68 11.34 -9.47 5.24
CA GLY A 68 12.33 -9.28 6.29
C GLY A 68 13.75 -9.55 5.77
N GLU A 69 14.70 -9.57 6.68
CA GLU A 69 16.06 -10.01 6.41
C GLU A 69 16.11 -11.41 5.76
N GLU A 70 15.16 -12.27 6.10
CA GLU A 70 15.00 -13.61 5.53
C GLU A 70 14.79 -13.57 4.00
N LEU A 71 13.91 -12.66 3.51
CA LEU A 71 13.72 -12.49 2.07
C LEU A 71 15.02 -12.07 1.39
N TRP A 72 15.73 -11.10 1.96
CA TRP A 72 16.98 -10.60 1.40
C TRP A 72 18.10 -11.65 1.43
N ARG A 73 18.10 -12.54 2.44
CA ARG A 73 19.04 -13.66 2.53
C ARG A 73 18.74 -14.73 1.49
N ARG A 74 17.48 -15.10 1.33
CA ARG A 74 17.01 -16.11 0.37
C ARG A 74 17.07 -15.63 -1.08
N LEU A 75 16.77 -14.35 -1.30
CA LEU A 75 16.69 -13.73 -2.62
C LEU A 75 17.50 -12.41 -2.64
N PRO A 76 18.84 -12.47 -2.71
CA PRO A 76 19.69 -11.28 -2.62
C PRO A 76 19.40 -10.22 -3.67
N ALA A 77 18.94 -10.61 -4.87
CA ALA A 77 18.52 -9.68 -5.94
C ALA A 77 17.28 -8.85 -5.58
N SER A 78 16.56 -9.19 -4.50
CA SER A 78 15.44 -8.38 -4.01
C SER A 78 15.89 -7.12 -3.26
N ARG A 79 17.15 -7.04 -2.86
CA ARG A 79 17.69 -5.87 -2.16
C ARG A 79 17.70 -4.65 -3.06
N PRO A 80 17.18 -3.51 -2.61
CA PRO A 80 17.21 -2.29 -3.41
C PRO A 80 18.61 -1.69 -3.43
N ILE A 81 19.17 -1.52 -4.63
CA ILE A 81 20.47 -0.88 -4.84
C ILE A 81 20.23 0.57 -5.26
N THR A 82 20.84 1.52 -4.55
CA THR A 82 20.73 2.95 -4.83
C THR A 82 21.50 3.35 -6.10
N ALA A 83 21.27 4.57 -6.56
CA ALA A 83 22.02 5.15 -7.68
C ALA A 83 23.54 5.31 -7.39
N SER A 84 23.96 5.31 -6.11
CA SER A 84 25.38 5.30 -5.72
C SER A 84 25.99 3.89 -5.72
N GLY A 85 25.21 2.84 -5.91
CA GLY A 85 25.66 1.46 -5.91
C GLY A 85 25.63 0.78 -4.53
N GLU A 86 25.11 1.46 -3.53
CA GLU A 86 24.97 0.95 -2.16
C GLU A 86 23.61 0.28 -1.97
N THR A 87 23.53 -0.70 -1.06
CA THR A 87 22.25 -1.22 -0.62
C THR A 87 21.48 -0.14 0.13
N LEU A 88 20.19 0.01 -0.17
CA LEU A 88 19.31 0.85 0.66
C LEU A 88 19.05 0.11 1.97
N GLU A 89 19.68 0.61 3.04
CA GLU A 89 19.56 0.00 4.35
C GLU A 89 18.11 0.07 4.87
N PRO A 90 17.66 -0.97 5.60
CA PRO A 90 16.38 -0.98 6.27
C PRO A 90 16.25 0.17 7.26
N GLU A 91 15.10 0.78 7.32
CA GLU A 91 14.81 1.86 8.26
C GLU A 91 13.55 1.53 9.05
N GLY A 92 13.65 1.56 10.40
CA GLY A 92 12.52 1.23 11.28
C GLY A 92 11.94 -0.18 11.06
N GLY A 93 12.78 -1.16 10.69
CA GLY A 93 12.34 -2.53 10.40
C GLY A 93 11.69 -2.72 9.01
N TYR A 94 11.65 -1.69 8.18
CA TYR A 94 11.11 -1.78 6.82
C TYR A 94 12.17 -2.34 5.85
N TYR A 95 11.92 -3.51 5.32
CA TYR A 95 12.72 -4.20 4.31
C TYR A 95 11.99 -4.18 2.97
N GLY A 96 12.08 -3.08 2.24
CA GLY A 96 11.52 -2.98 0.91
C GLY A 96 12.21 -3.94 -0.07
N ALA A 97 11.45 -4.44 -1.04
CA ALA A 97 11.96 -5.38 -2.03
C ALA A 97 11.75 -4.86 -3.46
N ASN A 98 12.63 -5.27 -4.37
CA ASN A 98 12.61 -4.87 -5.77
C ASN A 98 11.38 -5.45 -6.51
N PRO A 99 10.40 -4.63 -6.93
CA PRO A 99 9.14 -5.10 -7.54
C PRO A 99 9.31 -5.57 -9.00
N SER A 100 10.48 -5.36 -9.62
CA SER A 100 10.73 -5.84 -10.98
C SER A 100 11.25 -7.27 -11.03
N LEU A 101 11.58 -7.88 -9.88
CA LEU A 101 12.18 -9.21 -9.82
C LEU A 101 11.12 -10.30 -10.13
N PRO A 102 11.28 -11.10 -11.21
CA PRO A 102 10.26 -12.05 -11.64
C PRO A 102 9.91 -13.09 -10.60
N GLU A 103 10.90 -13.63 -9.92
CA GLU A 103 10.74 -14.66 -8.90
C GLU A 103 9.89 -14.15 -7.74
N LEU A 104 10.17 -12.93 -7.27
CA LEU A 104 9.39 -12.29 -6.21
C LEU A 104 7.97 -11.99 -6.65
N ARG A 105 7.79 -11.48 -7.87
CA ARG A 105 6.46 -11.20 -8.45
C ARG A 105 5.60 -12.46 -8.52
N GLN A 106 6.18 -13.56 -9.00
CA GLN A 106 5.49 -14.85 -9.09
C GLN A 106 5.14 -15.41 -7.71
N GLU A 107 6.09 -15.37 -6.78
CA GLU A 107 5.88 -15.81 -5.39
C GLU A 107 4.74 -15.04 -4.72
N ARG A 108 4.74 -13.69 -4.83
CA ARG A 108 3.69 -12.86 -4.25
C ARG A 108 2.33 -13.06 -4.90
N LEU A 109 2.28 -13.26 -6.21
CA LEU A 109 1.02 -13.55 -6.90
C LEU A 109 0.46 -14.91 -6.47
N ALA A 110 1.31 -15.95 -6.36
CA ALA A 110 0.90 -17.26 -5.87
C ALA A 110 0.39 -17.20 -4.41
N ALA A 111 1.03 -16.39 -3.56
CA ALA A 111 0.59 -16.19 -2.18
C ALA A 111 -0.78 -15.47 -2.10
N LEU A 112 -1.02 -14.46 -2.96
CA LEU A 112 -2.32 -13.80 -3.08
C LEU A 112 -3.41 -14.79 -3.55
N GLU A 113 -3.10 -15.60 -4.55
CA GLU A 113 -4.02 -16.63 -5.01
C GLU A 113 -4.32 -17.66 -3.93
N GLN A 114 -3.33 -18.03 -3.11
CA GLN A 114 -3.54 -18.95 -2.00
C GLN A 114 -4.44 -18.33 -0.92
N LEU A 115 -4.18 -17.07 -0.53
CA LEU A 115 -5.06 -16.34 0.38
C LEU A 115 -6.51 -16.34 -0.13
N ALA A 116 -6.70 -16.03 -1.42
CA ALA A 116 -8.03 -15.98 -2.01
C ALA A 116 -8.71 -17.36 -2.14
N ARG A 117 -7.96 -18.47 -2.20
CA ARG A 117 -8.54 -19.82 -2.17
C ARG A 117 -8.94 -20.25 -0.78
N ASP A 118 -8.12 -19.92 0.22
CA ASP A 118 -8.27 -20.46 1.57
C ASP A 118 -9.26 -19.65 2.40
N HIS A 119 -9.41 -18.36 2.12
CA HIS A 119 -10.16 -17.44 2.96
C HIS A 119 -11.15 -16.61 2.15
N PRO A 120 -12.47 -16.83 2.32
CA PRO A 120 -13.48 -15.95 1.73
C PRO A 120 -13.42 -14.57 2.40
N VAL A 121 -13.17 -13.53 1.59
CA VAL A 121 -13.10 -12.14 2.05
C VAL A 121 -13.96 -11.23 1.17
N ASP A 122 -14.44 -10.13 1.73
CA ASP A 122 -15.17 -9.11 0.96
C ASP A 122 -14.23 -8.24 0.11
N GLY A 123 -12.92 -8.30 0.38
CA GLY A 123 -11.90 -7.62 -0.42
C GLY A 123 -10.49 -7.82 0.11
N VAL A 124 -9.52 -7.53 -0.76
CA VAL A 124 -8.09 -7.58 -0.45
C VAL A 124 -7.49 -6.20 -0.72
N TRP A 125 -6.76 -5.66 0.25
CA TRP A 125 -6.01 -4.42 0.10
C TRP A 125 -4.52 -4.70 -0.08
N LEU A 126 -3.97 -4.20 -1.19
CA LEU A 126 -2.54 -4.34 -1.51
C LEU A 126 -1.74 -3.29 -0.74
N ASP A 127 -0.90 -3.74 0.18
CA ASP A 127 0.08 -2.91 0.86
C ASP A 127 1.49 -3.15 0.33
N PHE A 128 2.41 -2.21 0.59
CA PHE A 128 3.78 -2.23 0.03
C PHE A 128 3.82 -2.43 -1.48
N ILE A 129 2.76 -2.06 -2.19
CA ILE A 129 2.67 -2.10 -3.66
C ILE A 129 3.38 -0.89 -4.28
N ARG A 130 4.69 -0.82 -4.07
CA ARG A 130 5.55 0.30 -4.45
C ARG A 130 7.01 -0.10 -4.51
N TRP A 131 7.81 0.73 -5.15
CA TRP A 131 9.25 0.62 -5.03
C TRP A 131 9.71 0.98 -3.61
N PRO A 132 10.88 0.46 -3.17
CA PRO A 132 11.37 0.70 -1.82
C PRO A 132 11.56 2.19 -1.50
N GLY A 133 11.02 2.61 -0.38
CA GLY A 133 11.13 3.96 0.16
C GLY A 133 10.33 4.08 1.45
N ARG A 134 10.84 4.81 2.43
CA ARG A 134 10.11 5.18 3.63
C ARG A 134 9.57 6.58 3.48
N TRP A 135 8.32 6.78 3.83
CA TRP A 135 7.58 8.02 3.60
C TRP A 135 6.98 8.60 4.90
N GLU A 136 6.89 7.81 5.95
CA GLU A 136 6.31 8.17 7.25
C GLU A 136 7.26 9.09 8.04
N SER A 137 7.47 10.28 7.51
CA SER A 137 8.37 11.29 8.09
C SER A 137 8.07 12.65 7.51
N PRO A 138 8.26 13.75 8.28
CA PRO A 138 8.21 15.12 7.75
C PRO A 138 9.27 15.37 6.65
N HIS A 139 10.37 14.61 6.69
CA HIS A 139 11.49 14.70 5.77
C HIS A 139 11.82 13.30 5.21
N PRO A 140 11.00 12.75 4.28
CA PRO A 140 11.19 11.40 3.78
C PRO A 140 12.49 11.26 3.00
N ARG A 141 13.12 10.09 3.13
CA ARG A 141 14.33 9.76 2.38
C ARG A 141 13.96 9.35 0.95
N LEU A 142 14.23 10.23 -0.02
CA LEU A 142 13.89 10.01 -1.44
C LEU A 142 14.99 9.26 -2.18
N ALA A 143 15.29 8.04 -1.72
CA ALA A 143 16.31 7.19 -2.34
C ALA A 143 15.82 6.68 -3.70
N ARG A 144 16.63 6.90 -4.75
CA ARG A 144 16.37 6.34 -6.09
C ARG A 144 16.92 4.93 -6.16
N THR A 145 16.03 3.96 -6.38
CA THR A 145 16.29 2.52 -6.49
C THR A 145 15.49 1.94 -7.66
N SER A 146 15.74 0.76 -8.15
CA SER A 146 16.87 -0.14 -7.90
C SER A 146 17.77 -0.12 -9.12
N PHE A 147 19.07 0.05 -8.93
CA PHE A 147 20.05 0.10 -10.03
C PHE A 147 20.98 -1.12 -10.05
N ASP A 148 20.51 -2.24 -9.47
CA ASP A 148 21.24 -3.49 -9.62
C ASP A 148 21.28 -3.93 -11.09
N PRO A 149 22.34 -4.68 -11.50
CA PRO A 149 22.53 -5.03 -12.91
C PRO A 149 21.36 -5.79 -13.55
N ALA A 150 20.64 -6.60 -12.75
CA ALA A 150 19.49 -7.36 -13.26
C ALA A 150 18.29 -6.45 -13.56
N THR A 151 18.02 -5.46 -12.70
CA THR A 151 16.97 -4.46 -12.92
C THR A 151 17.28 -3.59 -14.14
N VAL A 152 18.52 -3.12 -14.26
CA VAL A 152 18.97 -2.31 -15.40
C VAL A 152 18.89 -3.10 -16.71
N ALA A 153 19.32 -4.37 -16.71
CA ALA A 153 19.22 -5.23 -17.88
C ALA A 153 17.76 -5.46 -18.31
N ARG A 154 16.85 -5.62 -17.33
CA ARG A 154 15.41 -5.76 -17.60
C ARG A 154 14.84 -4.47 -18.21
N PHE A 155 15.16 -3.31 -17.63
CA PHE A 155 14.75 -2.02 -18.21
C PHE A 155 15.19 -1.92 -19.67
N SER A 156 16.47 -2.25 -19.98
CA SER A 156 16.96 -2.25 -21.35
C SER A 156 16.21 -3.23 -22.25
N ALA A 157 15.91 -4.43 -21.76
CA ALA A 157 15.18 -5.44 -22.52
C ALA A 157 13.73 -5.05 -22.82
N ASP A 158 13.04 -4.50 -21.81
CA ASP A 158 11.63 -4.13 -21.91
C ASP A 158 11.41 -2.88 -22.77
N THR A 159 12.35 -1.93 -22.74
CA THR A 159 12.24 -0.64 -23.46
C THR A 159 12.97 -0.60 -24.79
N GLY A 160 13.90 -1.53 -25.04
CA GLY A 160 14.80 -1.48 -26.18
C GLY A 160 15.94 -0.45 -26.07
N ILE A 161 16.07 0.23 -24.93
CA ILE A 161 17.11 1.23 -24.67
C ILE A 161 18.43 0.53 -24.39
N ALA A 162 19.43 0.75 -25.24
CA ALA A 162 20.77 0.26 -25.02
C ALA A 162 21.53 1.19 -24.06
N LEU A 163 21.83 0.70 -22.86
CA LEU A 163 22.66 1.44 -21.90
C LEU A 163 24.13 1.09 -22.07
N PRO A 164 25.03 2.08 -21.89
CA PRO A 164 26.47 1.82 -21.96
C PRO A 164 26.90 0.93 -20.79
N PRO A 165 27.95 0.10 -20.98
CA PRO A 165 28.53 -0.65 -19.87
C PRO A 165 29.19 0.31 -18.89
N GLY A 166 29.10 -0.03 -17.59
CA GLY A 166 29.68 0.78 -16.52
C GLY A 166 29.38 0.23 -15.15
N ASP A 167 29.93 0.87 -14.14
CA ASP A 167 29.53 0.65 -12.75
C ASP A 167 28.14 1.25 -12.49
N VAL A 168 27.53 0.85 -11.36
CA VAL A 168 26.17 1.29 -11.01
C VAL A 168 26.01 2.81 -11.02
N PRO A 169 26.91 3.63 -10.42
CA PRO A 169 26.79 5.08 -10.45
C PRO A 169 26.83 5.68 -11.86
N THR A 170 27.62 5.12 -12.76
CA THR A 170 27.73 5.59 -14.15
C THR A 170 26.44 5.29 -14.92
N VAL A 171 25.95 4.06 -14.83
CA VAL A 171 24.70 3.64 -15.47
C VAL A 171 23.51 4.42 -14.90
N ALA A 172 23.43 4.57 -13.58
CA ALA A 172 22.37 5.33 -12.91
C ALA A 172 22.34 6.81 -13.35
N ARG A 173 23.51 7.42 -13.52
CA ARG A 173 23.61 8.80 -14.03
C ARG A 173 23.08 8.94 -15.45
N ASP A 174 23.40 7.98 -16.33
CA ASP A 174 22.92 7.98 -17.72
C ASP A 174 21.39 7.79 -17.75
N VAL A 175 20.87 6.80 -17.02
CA VAL A 175 19.43 6.53 -16.89
C VAL A 175 18.69 7.77 -16.36
N LEU A 176 19.14 8.33 -15.24
CA LEU A 176 18.45 9.44 -14.57
C LEU A 176 18.62 10.78 -15.28
N GLY A 177 19.61 10.91 -16.14
CA GLY A 177 19.82 12.12 -16.93
C GLY A 177 19.19 12.05 -18.31
N ARG A 178 19.39 10.94 -19.03
CA ARG A 178 19.04 10.81 -20.44
C ARG A 178 17.73 10.08 -20.69
N TYR A 179 17.37 9.16 -19.80
CA TYR A 179 16.21 8.29 -19.95
C TYR A 179 15.30 8.36 -18.69
N ALA A 180 15.26 9.55 -18.06
CA ALA A 180 14.56 9.73 -16.80
C ALA A 180 13.05 9.47 -16.91
N GLU A 181 12.43 9.88 -18.01
CA GLU A 181 11.00 9.72 -18.26
C GLU A 181 10.67 8.23 -18.50
N GLU A 182 11.42 7.58 -19.40
CA GLU A 182 11.23 6.16 -19.71
C GLU A 182 11.50 5.28 -18.49
N TRP A 183 12.46 5.67 -17.64
CA TRP A 183 12.72 4.98 -16.38
C TRP A 183 11.54 5.08 -15.42
N VAL A 184 10.94 6.27 -15.28
CA VAL A 184 9.76 6.48 -14.43
C VAL A 184 8.56 5.70 -14.97
N GLU A 185 8.28 5.78 -16.27
CA GLU A 185 7.20 5.04 -16.93
C GLU A 185 7.36 3.53 -16.72
N TRP A 186 8.56 3.00 -16.98
CA TRP A 186 8.85 1.59 -16.78
C TRP A 186 8.67 1.15 -15.31
N ARG A 187 9.10 1.97 -14.35
CA ARG A 187 8.91 1.69 -12.91
C ARG A 187 7.43 1.66 -12.52
N CYS A 188 6.64 2.59 -13.02
CA CYS A 188 5.20 2.60 -12.80
C CYS A 188 4.56 1.35 -13.43
N GLU A 189 5.00 0.94 -14.62
CA GLU A 189 4.51 -0.28 -15.28
C GLU A 189 4.83 -1.55 -14.49
N GLN A 190 5.99 -1.64 -13.82
CA GLN A 190 6.27 -2.79 -12.95
C GLN A 190 5.22 -2.95 -11.84
N ILE A 191 4.75 -1.83 -11.26
CA ILE A 191 3.68 -1.85 -10.25
C ILE A 191 2.34 -2.15 -10.91
N THR A 192 1.99 -1.44 -11.97
CA THR A 192 0.69 -1.54 -12.66
C THR A 192 0.43 -2.94 -13.20
N SER A 193 1.41 -3.54 -13.89
CA SER A 193 1.27 -4.89 -14.45
C SER A 193 1.09 -5.97 -13.37
N TRP A 194 1.72 -5.80 -12.19
CA TRP A 194 1.50 -6.73 -11.09
C TRP A 194 0.10 -6.57 -10.48
N VAL A 195 -0.38 -5.33 -10.30
CA VAL A 195 -1.76 -5.06 -9.84
C VAL A 195 -2.78 -5.62 -10.82
N ALA A 196 -2.54 -5.53 -12.13
CA ALA A 196 -3.41 -6.11 -13.14
C ALA A 196 -3.50 -7.65 -13.00
N ALA A 197 -2.36 -8.32 -12.76
CA ALA A 197 -2.33 -9.75 -12.50
C ALA A 197 -3.07 -10.12 -11.19
N ALA A 198 -2.88 -9.34 -10.12
CA ALA A 198 -3.59 -9.51 -8.86
C ALA A 198 -5.12 -9.34 -9.02
N LYS A 199 -5.57 -8.31 -9.78
CA LYS A 199 -6.99 -8.10 -10.09
C LYS A 199 -7.59 -9.27 -10.85
N ALA A 200 -6.88 -9.78 -11.85
CA ALA A 200 -7.32 -10.93 -12.64
C ALA A 200 -7.41 -12.21 -11.77
N ALA A 201 -6.43 -12.43 -10.89
CA ALA A 201 -6.42 -13.57 -9.99
C ALA A 201 -7.59 -13.51 -8.98
N LEU A 202 -7.77 -12.35 -8.32
CA LEU A 202 -8.85 -12.15 -7.36
C LEU A 202 -10.22 -12.29 -8.01
N GLY A 203 -10.44 -11.67 -9.18
CA GLY A 203 -11.70 -11.74 -9.91
C GLY A 203 -12.06 -13.14 -10.37
N ARG A 204 -11.07 -14.02 -10.65
CA ARG A 204 -11.29 -15.43 -10.97
C ARG A 204 -11.61 -16.27 -9.75
N LEU A 205 -10.95 -16.05 -8.61
CA LEU A 205 -11.05 -16.89 -7.42
C LEU A 205 -12.19 -16.46 -6.49
N GLN A 206 -12.43 -15.16 -6.37
CA GLN A 206 -13.48 -14.58 -5.53
C GLN A 206 -14.23 -13.47 -6.31
N PRO A 207 -15.13 -13.85 -7.24
CA PRO A 207 -15.94 -12.87 -7.96
C PRO A 207 -16.75 -12.00 -7.01
N GLY A 208 -16.57 -10.68 -7.09
CA GLY A 208 -17.24 -9.70 -6.21
C GLY A 208 -16.41 -9.20 -5.03
N ALA A 209 -15.27 -9.82 -4.72
CA ALA A 209 -14.33 -9.25 -3.75
C ALA A 209 -13.69 -7.97 -4.30
N LEU A 210 -13.60 -6.94 -3.46
CA LEU A 210 -12.96 -5.67 -3.82
C LEU A 210 -11.44 -5.82 -3.86
N LEU A 211 -10.79 -5.15 -4.79
CA LEU A 211 -9.35 -4.90 -4.77
C LEU A 211 -9.10 -3.47 -4.32
N GLY A 212 -8.61 -3.30 -3.11
CA GLY A 212 -8.16 -2.03 -2.57
C GLY A 212 -6.64 -1.85 -2.67
N LEU A 213 -6.17 -0.62 -2.49
CA LEU A 213 -4.74 -0.31 -2.50
C LEU A 213 -4.42 0.71 -1.41
N PHE A 214 -3.48 0.37 -0.52
CA PHE A 214 -2.86 1.33 0.39
C PHE A 214 -1.82 2.15 -0.37
N GLY A 215 -2.09 3.45 -0.49
CA GLY A 215 -1.27 4.39 -1.25
C GLY A 215 -0.39 5.25 -0.37
N VAL A 216 0.81 5.58 -0.84
CA VAL A 216 1.65 6.61 -0.22
C VAL A 216 0.92 7.96 -0.34
N PRO A 217 0.75 8.74 0.73
CA PRO A 217 -0.15 9.89 0.76
C PRO A 217 0.46 11.14 0.11
N TRP A 218 1.21 10.96 -0.97
CA TRP A 218 1.82 12.06 -1.70
C TRP A 218 0.95 12.47 -2.90
N ARG A 219 0.75 13.79 -3.01
CA ARG A 219 0.12 14.38 -4.19
C ARG A 219 1.11 14.39 -5.35
N LEU A 220 0.61 14.60 -6.56
CA LEU A 220 1.43 14.52 -7.78
C LEU A 220 2.66 15.44 -7.76
N ASN A 221 2.55 16.61 -7.13
CA ASN A 221 3.63 17.59 -7.08
C ASN A 221 4.46 17.53 -5.79
N ASP A 222 4.08 16.69 -4.81
CA ASP A 222 4.85 16.57 -3.58
C ASP A 222 6.22 15.96 -3.87
N TYR A 223 7.25 16.53 -3.24
CA TYR A 223 8.64 16.09 -3.41
C TYR A 223 9.06 15.92 -4.88
N ASP A 224 8.65 16.89 -5.73
CA ASP A 224 8.97 16.91 -7.15
C ASP A 224 8.49 15.64 -7.89
N GLY A 225 7.26 15.22 -7.65
CA GLY A 225 6.65 14.06 -8.30
C GLY A 225 7.14 12.71 -7.78
N ALA A 226 7.54 12.64 -6.52
CA ALA A 226 8.11 11.43 -5.92
C ALA A 226 7.15 10.24 -5.91
N ILE A 227 5.83 10.47 -5.93
CA ILE A 227 4.84 9.39 -6.04
C ILE A 227 5.08 8.52 -7.28
N LEU A 228 5.45 9.12 -8.42
CA LEU A 228 5.80 8.42 -9.64
C LEU A 228 7.27 7.99 -9.63
N ARG A 229 8.18 8.97 -9.39
CA ARG A 229 9.63 8.79 -9.58
C ARG A 229 10.29 7.88 -8.55
N ILE A 230 9.77 7.86 -7.32
CA ILE A 230 10.32 7.06 -6.21
C ILE A 230 9.44 5.85 -5.95
N MET A 231 8.13 6.04 -5.78
CA MET A 231 7.22 4.96 -5.37
C MET A 231 6.68 4.15 -6.55
N GLY A 232 6.63 4.71 -7.76
CA GLY A 232 6.08 4.06 -8.94
C GLY A 232 4.56 3.86 -8.87
N GLN A 233 3.86 4.65 -8.06
CA GLN A 233 2.40 4.59 -7.92
C GLN A 233 1.75 5.64 -8.82
N ASP A 234 1.42 5.27 -10.06
CA ASP A 234 0.60 6.10 -10.94
C ASP A 234 -0.89 5.87 -10.65
N TYR A 235 -1.48 6.73 -9.82
CA TYR A 235 -2.89 6.61 -9.42
C TYR A 235 -3.87 6.69 -10.59
N ARG A 236 -3.52 7.34 -11.70
CA ARG A 236 -4.37 7.38 -12.91
C ARG A 236 -4.50 6.00 -13.54
N THR A 237 -3.37 5.34 -13.72
CA THR A 237 -3.32 4.03 -14.36
C THR A 237 -3.83 2.96 -13.40
N LEU A 238 -3.44 3.01 -12.13
CA LEU A 238 -3.92 2.11 -11.09
C LEU A 238 -5.43 2.22 -10.87
N GLY A 239 -6.02 3.41 -11.03
CA GLY A 239 -7.47 3.64 -10.93
C GLY A 239 -8.30 2.84 -11.93
N ARG A 240 -7.72 2.35 -13.01
CA ARG A 240 -8.40 1.45 -13.96
C ARG A 240 -8.48 0.01 -13.46
N LEU A 241 -7.71 -0.33 -12.44
CA LEU A 241 -7.52 -1.70 -11.96
C LEU A 241 -8.12 -1.92 -10.57
N VAL A 242 -7.98 -0.96 -9.66
CA VAL A 242 -8.46 -1.09 -8.28
C VAL A 242 -9.87 -0.53 -8.11
N ASP A 243 -10.56 -1.01 -7.09
CA ASP A 243 -11.93 -0.58 -6.78
C ASP A 243 -11.95 0.58 -5.78
N VAL A 244 -10.95 0.63 -4.88
CA VAL A 244 -10.85 1.63 -3.80
C VAL A 244 -9.39 2.00 -3.56
N PHE A 245 -9.10 3.29 -3.34
CA PHE A 245 -7.82 3.76 -2.83
C PHE A 245 -7.92 4.09 -1.34
N SER A 246 -6.88 3.73 -0.60
CA SER A 246 -6.74 4.06 0.83
C SER A 246 -5.37 4.70 1.06
N PRO A 247 -5.22 6.02 0.81
CA PRO A 247 -3.98 6.71 1.13
C PRO A 247 -3.74 6.68 2.63
N MET A 248 -2.50 6.37 3.03
CA MET A 248 -2.06 6.26 4.43
C MET A 248 -1.74 7.65 4.99
N VAL A 249 -2.78 8.40 5.37
CA VAL A 249 -2.67 9.82 5.75
C VAL A 249 -2.30 10.00 7.23
N TYR A 250 -1.13 9.47 7.62
CA TYR A 250 -0.60 9.57 8.98
C TYR A 250 -0.03 10.98 9.20
N HIS A 251 -0.93 11.93 9.45
CA HIS A 251 -0.64 13.36 9.41
C HIS A 251 0.47 13.79 10.39
N ARG A 252 0.49 13.30 11.63
CA ARG A 252 1.55 13.65 12.59
C ARG A 252 2.90 13.06 12.19
N MET A 253 2.94 11.78 11.81
CA MET A 253 4.18 11.15 11.33
C MET A 253 4.77 11.91 10.13
N CYS A 254 3.89 12.45 9.26
CA CYS A 254 4.31 13.25 8.10
C CYS A 254 4.51 14.74 8.40
N GLY A 255 4.32 15.20 9.67
CA GLY A 255 4.46 16.60 10.05
C GLY A 255 3.43 17.51 9.39
N GLN A 256 2.22 16.99 9.13
CA GLN A 256 1.14 17.68 8.45
C GLN A 256 -0.02 17.99 9.41
N PRO A 257 -0.82 19.02 9.17
CA PRO A 257 -2.03 19.27 9.94
C PRO A 257 -3.16 18.29 9.52
N PRO A 258 -4.18 18.06 10.36
CA PRO A 258 -5.32 17.20 10.03
C PRO A 258 -6.03 17.58 8.71
N SER A 259 -6.07 18.87 8.34
CA SER A 259 -6.65 19.33 7.06
C SER A 259 -5.99 18.73 5.81
N TRP A 260 -4.71 18.34 5.91
CA TRP A 260 -3.99 17.67 4.82
C TRP A 260 -4.66 16.34 4.38
N ILE A 261 -5.36 15.65 5.30
CA ILE A 261 -6.13 14.45 5.00
C ILE A 261 -7.16 14.71 3.87
N HIS A 262 -7.86 15.85 3.95
CA HIS A 262 -8.80 16.27 2.91
C HIS A 262 -8.10 16.51 1.56
N ASP A 263 -6.97 17.22 1.58
CA ASP A 263 -6.24 17.58 0.35
C ASP A 263 -5.73 16.34 -0.39
N VAL A 264 -5.15 15.38 0.36
CA VAL A 264 -4.68 14.11 -0.21
C VAL A 264 -5.85 13.29 -0.74
N THR A 265 -6.93 13.16 0.05
CA THR A 265 -8.12 12.40 -0.35
C THR A 265 -8.74 12.95 -1.64
N ALA A 266 -8.88 14.26 -1.74
CA ALA A 266 -9.42 14.94 -2.92
C ALA A 266 -8.50 14.77 -4.14
N GLU A 267 -7.19 14.89 -3.96
CA GLU A 267 -6.23 14.71 -5.05
C GLU A 267 -6.21 13.27 -5.56
N VAL A 268 -6.18 12.27 -4.67
CA VAL A 268 -6.20 10.85 -5.06
C VAL A 268 -7.50 10.51 -5.79
N HIS A 269 -8.65 10.99 -5.30
CA HIS A 269 -9.94 10.82 -5.99
C HIS A 269 -9.91 11.44 -7.40
N ARG A 270 -9.45 12.68 -7.52
CA ARG A 270 -9.34 13.39 -8.79
C ARG A 270 -8.44 12.69 -9.80
N MET A 271 -7.34 12.07 -9.34
CA MET A 271 -6.38 11.37 -10.20
C MET A 271 -6.88 10.00 -10.63
N SER A 272 -7.47 9.26 -9.72
CA SER A 272 -7.84 7.85 -9.92
C SER A 272 -9.25 7.66 -10.48
N ASP A 273 -10.14 8.64 -10.31
CA ASP A 273 -11.58 8.52 -10.58
C ASP A 273 -12.21 7.33 -9.83
N ARG A 274 -11.74 7.08 -8.60
CA ARG A 274 -12.20 5.97 -7.75
C ARG A 274 -12.63 6.44 -6.37
N PRO A 275 -13.47 5.66 -5.67
CA PRO A 275 -13.72 5.85 -4.25
C PRO A 275 -12.42 5.87 -3.46
N VAL A 276 -12.30 6.80 -2.49
CA VAL A 276 -11.14 6.93 -1.62
C VAL A 276 -11.57 6.81 -0.17
N GLY A 277 -11.02 5.82 0.54
CA GLY A 277 -11.21 5.65 1.99
C GLY A 277 -9.84 5.80 2.67
N PRO A 278 -9.46 7.01 3.12
CA PRO A 278 -8.15 7.20 3.73
C PRO A 278 -8.01 6.36 5.00
N ILE A 279 -6.79 5.87 5.27
CA ILE A 279 -6.44 5.32 6.58
C ILE A 279 -5.74 6.40 7.39
N ILE A 280 -6.31 6.75 8.55
CA ILE A 280 -5.78 7.79 9.43
C ILE A 280 -4.88 7.20 10.51
N GLN A 281 -4.02 8.05 11.08
CA GLN A 281 -3.15 7.67 12.17
C GLN A 281 -3.93 7.44 13.47
N SER A 282 -3.68 6.32 14.13
CA SER A 282 -4.25 5.95 15.43
C SER A 282 -3.18 5.57 16.47
N VAL A 283 -1.90 5.82 16.17
CA VAL A 283 -0.76 5.48 17.03
C VAL A 283 -0.04 6.73 17.54
N ASP A 284 0.56 6.63 18.72
CA ASP A 284 1.33 7.67 19.39
C ASP A 284 2.75 7.80 18.81
N GLU A 285 2.85 8.22 17.54
CA GLU A 285 4.10 8.48 16.84
C GLU A 285 4.03 9.79 16.06
N PRO A 286 5.08 10.64 16.11
CA PRO A 286 6.33 10.52 16.89
C PRO A 286 6.15 10.83 18.38
N ASP A 287 4.99 11.26 18.80
CA ASP A 287 4.59 11.60 20.16
C ASP A 287 3.08 11.36 20.35
N VAL A 288 2.55 11.62 21.55
CA VAL A 288 1.15 11.33 21.91
C VAL A 288 0.18 12.04 20.97
N LEU A 289 -0.69 11.27 20.34
CA LEU A 289 -1.83 11.76 19.56
C LEU A 289 -3.01 12.04 20.50
N SER A 290 -3.37 13.30 20.68
CA SER A 290 -4.48 13.66 21.54
C SER A 290 -5.83 13.19 20.98
N ALA A 291 -6.79 12.91 21.86
CA ALA A 291 -8.15 12.52 21.45
C ALA A 291 -8.82 13.61 20.58
N ASP A 292 -8.56 14.89 20.88
CA ASP A 292 -9.12 16.01 20.11
C ASP A 292 -8.54 16.05 18.69
N GLU A 293 -7.24 15.84 18.53
CA GLU A 293 -6.59 15.81 17.21
C GLU A 293 -7.00 14.57 16.41
N TYR A 294 -7.10 13.41 17.08
CA TYR A 294 -7.65 12.20 16.44
C TYR A 294 -9.10 12.42 15.99
N GLY A 295 -9.93 13.05 16.83
CA GLY A 295 -11.31 13.42 16.48
C GLY A 295 -11.37 14.33 15.27
N GLN A 296 -10.52 15.37 15.20
CA GLN A 296 -10.41 16.24 14.04
C GLN A 296 -9.99 15.49 12.77
N ALA A 297 -9.01 14.59 12.87
CA ALA A 297 -8.57 13.77 11.72
C ALA A 297 -9.70 12.87 11.21
N LEU A 298 -10.47 12.27 12.13
CA LEU A 298 -11.62 11.44 11.80
C LEU A 298 -12.73 12.25 11.11
N ASP A 299 -13.07 13.42 11.64
CA ASP A 299 -14.09 14.30 11.06
C ASP A 299 -13.67 14.77 9.67
N VAL A 300 -12.42 15.21 9.48
CA VAL A 300 -11.91 15.62 8.17
C VAL A 300 -11.95 14.49 7.15
N ALA A 301 -11.61 13.26 7.57
CA ALA A 301 -11.67 12.09 6.71
C ALA A 301 -13.11 11.73 6.32
N LEU A 302 -14.05 11.82 7.26
CA LEU A 302 -15.45 11.52 7.02
C LEU A 302 -16.19 12.63 6.27
N ASP A 303 -15.92 13.90 6.54
CA ASP A 303 -16.66 15.03 5.95
C ASP A 303 -16.18 15.40 4.55
N SER A 304 -15.01 14.91 4.13
CA SER A 304 -14.51 15.14 2.76
C SER A 304 -15.51 14.63 1.73
N PRO A 305 -15.95 15.48 0.75
CA PRO A 305 -16.85 15.05 -0.33
C PRO A 305 -16.26 13.95 -1.22
N SER A 306 -14.93 13.90 -1.30
CA SER A 306 -14.20 12.88 -2.07
C SER A 306 -13.99 11.59 -1.31
N SER A 307 -14.38 11.53 -0.03
CA SER A 307 -14.18 10.35 0.81
C SER A 307 -15.37 9.40 0.73
N ALA A 308 -15.07 8.14 0.44
CA ALA A 308 -16.01 7.01 0.53
C ALA A 308 -16.07 6.38 1.94
N GLY A 309 -15.24 6.85 2.88
CA GLY A 309 -15.17 6.33 4.24
C GLY A 309 -13.83 6.62 4.90
N VAL A 310 -13.56 5.91 5.99
CA VAL A 310 -12.29 6.00 6.74
C VAL A 310 -11.89 4.62 7.25
N ILE A 311 -10.59 4.40 7.36
CA ILE A 311 -9.97 3.25 8.03
C ILE A 311 -9.20 3.80 9.25
N VAL A 312 -9.38 3.17 10.42
CA VAL A 312 -8.78 3.58 11.70
C VAL A 312 -8.09 2.41 12.37
#